data_e503cf1a7d9199ecacda60897344e644
#
_entry.id   e503cf1a7d9199ecacda60897344e644
#
_cell.length_a   1.000
_cell.length_b   1.000
_cell.length_c   1.000
_cell.angle_alpha   90.00
_cell.angle_beta   90.00
_cell.angle_gamma   90.00
#
_symmetry.space_group_name_H-M   'P 1'
#
loop_
_entity.id
_entity.type
_entity.pdbx_description
1 polymer ?
#
loop_
_entity_poly.entity_id
_entity_poly.type
_entity_poly.pdbx_seq_one_letter_code
_entity_poly.pdbx_strand_id
1 'polypeptide(L)'
;MEFKQNEKYFRSKNTHFYIGVPMLAVGLALVVLQRAFWLYYYFLIIGAALGIAGALIAFAPQWSRSGDKDIDEQIKKETDGYLRKKIDELDLYGVLSPNADSVVVSGYIFDSDGALVRRGLDGKIRASEYSVAAVIVTKKGMVTVKKTFSLVDDKKTEETKEFLFAETD
;
A
#
# COMPACT_ATOMS: atom_id res chain seq x y z
N MET A 1 12.24 1.84 -0.99
CA MET A 1 10.94 1.66 -0.30
C MET A 1 11.09 1.93 1.19
N GLU A 2 10.10 2.55 1.80
CA GLU A 2 10.10 2.83 3.24
C GLU A 2 9.41 1.68 4.00
N PHE A 3 10.00 0.50 3.99
CA PHE A 3 9.43 -0.74 4.53
C PHE A 3 8.84 -0.60 5.94
N LYS A 4 9.53 0.08 6.86
CA LYS A 4 9.04 0.29 8.23
C LYS A 4 7.76 1.11 8.31
N GLN A 5 7.58 2.11 7.43
CA GLN A 5 6.37 2.93 7.40
C GLN A 5 5.21 2.15 6.78
N ASN A 6 5.51 1.35 5.74
CA ASN A 6 4.56 0.46 5.11
C ASN A 6 4.11 -0.64 6.07
N GLU A 7 5.02 -1.25 6.82
CA GLU A 7 4.67 -2.25 7.85
C GLU A 7 3.73 -1.65 8.90
N LYS A 8 4.00 -0.42 9.36
CA LYS A 8 3.09 0.30 10.26
C LYS A 8 1.74 0.57 9.61
N TYR A 9 1.71 0.88 8.31
CA TYR A 9 0.46 1.04 7.58
C TYR A 9 -0.38 -0.25 7.64
N PHE A 10 0.16 -1.39 7.28
CA PHE A 10 -0.57 -2.65 7.24
C PHE A 10 -0.94 -3.18 8.62
N ARG A 11 -0.08 -3.04 9.64
CA ARG A 11 -0.33 -3.54 11.01
C ARG A 11 -1.18 -2.61 11.87
N SER A 12 -1.30 -1.33 11.53
CA SER A 12 -2.01 -0.39 12.38
C SER A 12 -3.52 -0.65 12.37
N LYS A 13 -4.05 -0.99 13.52
CA LYS A 13 -5.50 -0.97 13.77
C LYS A 13 -5.91 0.48 14.02
N ASN A 14 -7.09 0.90 13.54
CA ASN A 14 -7.61 2.24 13.77
C ASN A 14 -8.08 2.46 15.24
N THR A 15 -7.66 1.58 16.16
CA THR A 15 -8.04 1.60 17.59
C THR A 15 -7.69 2.94 18.25
N HIS A 16 -6.61 3.59 17.83
CA HIS A 16 -6.23 4.91 18.34
C HIS A 16 -7.28 5.97 18.09
N PHE A 17 -7.97 5.89 16.95
CA PHE A 17 -9.02 6.82 16.58
C PHE A 17 -10.26 6.64 17.46
N TYR A 18 -10.62 5.39 17.77
CA TYR A 18 -11.77 5.07 18.61
C TYR A 18 -11.56 5.48 20.08
N ILE A 19 -10.33 5.63 20.53
CA ILE A 19 -9.99 6.10 21.89
C ILE A 19 -9.73 7.60 21.88
N GLY A 20 -8.91 8.10 20.97
CA GLY A 20 -8.45 9.49 20.92
C GLY A 20 -9.57 10.48 20.61
N VAL A 21 -10.47 10.16 19.67
CA VAL A 21 -11.56 11.08 19.30
C VAL A 21 -12.58 11.30 20.42
N PRO A 22 -13.11 10.28 21.09
CA PRO A 22 -13.96 10.49 22.27
C PRO A 22 -13.27 11.27 23.39
N MET A 23 -12.00 10.99 23.65
CA MET A 23 -11.22 11.69 24.67
C MET A 23 -11.03 13.18 24.33
N LEU A 24 -10.76 13.49 23.08
CA LEU A 24 -10.69 14.86 22.58
C LEU A 24 -12.06 15.57 22.70
N ALA A 25 -13.15 14.89 22.34
CA ALA A 25 -14.49 15.41 22.43
C ALA A 25 -14.89 15.74 23.89
N VAL A 26 -14.58 14.85 24.82
CA VAL A 26 -14.81 15.06 26.27
C VAL A 26 -13.96 16.23 26.76
N GLY A 27 -12.69 16.32 26.37
CA GLY A 27 -11.81 17.44 26.72
C GLY A 27 -12.36 18.79 26.28
N LEU A 28 -12.80 18.88 25.00
CA LEU A 28 -13.42 20.07 24.46
C LEU A 28 -14.75 20.43 25.19
N ALA A 29 -15.58 19.43 25.46
CA ALA A 29 -16.82 19.64 26.19
C ALA A 29 -16.58 20.23 27.58
N LEU A 30 -15.59 19.75 28.32
CA LEU A 30 -15.24 20.28 29.65
C LEU A 30 -14.77 21.74 29.56
N VAL A 31 -13.99 22.11 28.55
CA VAL A 31 -13.57 23.50 28.34
C VAL A 31 -14.75 24.42 28.04
N VAL A 32 -15.68 23.97 27.19
CA VAL A 32 -16.87 24.75 26.82
C VAL A 32 -17.82 24.91 28.03
N LEU A 33 -18.07 23.82 28.75
CA LEU A 33 -18.95 23.83 29.93
C LEU A 33 -18.38 24.71 31.04
N GLN A 34 -17.06 24.70 31.24
CA GLN A 34 -16.42 25.61 32.21
C GLN A 34 -16.75 27.07 31.91
N ARG A 35 -16.67 27.44 30.62
CA ARG A 35 -16.95 28.82 30.19
C ARG A 35 -18.44 29.19 30.29
N ALA A 36 -19.32 28.26 29.98
CA ALA A 36 -20.76 28.48 29.98
C ALA A 36 -21.37 28.52 31.40
N PHE A 37 -20.85 27.72 32.34
CA PHE A 37 -21.43 27.53 33.65
C PHE A 37 -20.55 28.05 34.81
N TRP A 38 -19.50 28.81 34.53
CA TRP A 38 -18.57 29.36 35.55
C TRP A 38 -18.07 28.26 36.52
N LEU A 39 -17.81 27.06 35.97
CA LEU A 39 -17.27 25.94 36.72
C LEU A 39 -15.83 26.24 37.18
N TYR A 40 -15.37 25.55 38.22
CA TYR A 40 -14.05 25.74 38.80
C TYR A 40 -12.93 25.67 37.71
N TYR A 41 -11.92 26.52 37.84
CA TYR A 41 -10.77 26.63 36.94
C TYR A 41 -10.11 25.27 36.66
N TYR A 42 -10.17 24.32 37.59
CA TYR A 42 -9.66 22.96 37.40
C TYR A 42 -10.28 22.22 36.20
N PHE A 43 -11.52 22.47 35.86
CA PHE A 43 -12.19 21.84 34.71
C PHE A 43 -11.57 22.29 33.39
N LEU A 44 -11.06 23.52 33.32
CA LEU A 44 -10.35 24.01 32.15
C LEU A 44 -9.01 23.29 31.98
N ILE A 45 -8.26 23.12 33.07
CA ILE A 45 -6.94 22.44 32.99
C ILE A 45 -7.13 20.97 32.63
N ILE A 46 -8.07 20.27 33.27
CA ILE A 46 -8.36 18.87 33.00
C ILE A 46 -8.88 18.70 31.57
N GLY A 47 -9.80 19.57 31.12
CA GLY A 47 -10.34 19.53 29.76
C GLY A 47 -9.28 19.75 28.71
N ALA A 48 -8.39 20.74 28.91
CA ALA A 48 -7.27 21.00 28.01
C ALA A 48 -6.29 19.81 27.95
N ALA A 49 -5.92 19.25 29.10
CA ALA A 49 -5.03 18.08 29.17
C ALA A 49 -5.62 16.87 28.46
N LEU A 50 -6.90 16.57 28.69
CA LEU A 50 -7.61 15.48 28.02
C LEU A 50 -7.74 15.72 26.50
N GLY A 51 -8.03 16.96 26.09
CA GLY A 51 -8.11 17.34 24.68
C GLY A 51 -6.79 17.15 23.95
N ILE A 52 -5.68 17.63 24.52
CA ILE A 52 -4.33 17.46 23.96
C ILE A 52 -3.95 15.98 23.90
N ALA A 53 -4.14 15.23 25.00
CA ALA A 53 -3.83 13.81 25.03
C ALA A 53 -4.68 13.03 24.00
N GLY A 54 -5.97 13.32 23.89
CA GLY A 54 -6.86 12.74 22.89
C GLY A 54 -6.41 13.04 21.46
N ALA A 55 -6.00 14.28 21.18
CA ALA A 55 -5.47 14.67 19.88
C ALA A 55 -4.17 13.92 19.55
N LEU A 56 -3.22 13.84 20.48
CA LEU A 56 -1.99 13.10 20.30
C LEU A 56 -2.25 11.61 20.04
N ILE A 57 -3.12 10.97 20.82
CA ILE A 57 -3.48 9.55 20.61
C ILE A 57 -4.14 9.34 19.24
N ALA A 58 -5.04 10.24 18.83
CA ALA A 58 -5.76 10.09 17.56
C ALA A 58 -4.85 10.30 16.33
N PHE A 59 -3.97 11.29 16.35
CA PHE A 59 -3.29 11.77 15.16
C PHE A 59 -1.81 11.42 15.07
N ALA A 60 -1.07 11.29 16.20
CA ALA A 60 0.36 10.98 16.16
C ALA A 60 0.72 9.69 15.37
N PRO A 61 -0.03 8.59 15.45
CA PRO A 61 0.27 7.41 14.65
C PRO A 61 0.14 7.62 13.14
N GLN A 62 -0.62 8.63 12.69
CA GLN A 62 -0.81 8.90 11.26
C GLN A 62 0.43 9.57 10.65
N TRP A 63 1.21 10.33 11.44
CA TRP A 63 2.39 11.05 10.93
C TRP A 63 3.58 10.14 10.64
N SER A 64 3.57 8.93 11.19
CA SER A 64 4.70 7.99 11.09
C SER A 64 4.44 6.77 10.21
N ARG A 65 3.33 6.75 9.45
CA ARG A 65 2.96 5.64 8.56
C ARG A 65 2.74 6.16 7.14
N SER A 66 2.91 5.28 6.16
CA SER A 66 2.49 5.55 4.77
C SER A 66 0.97 5.73 4.70
N GLY A 67 0.53 6.60 3.80
CA GLY A 67 -0.88 6.75 3.45
C GLY A 67 -1.30 5.79 2.33
N ASP A 68 -2.60 5.73 2.04
CA ASP A 68 -3.14 4.92 0.94
C ASP A 68 -2.51 5.31 -0.41
N LYS A 69 -2.31 6.62 -0.63
CA LYS A 69 -1.68 7.16 -1.86
C LYS A 69 -0.19 6.78 -1.96
N ASP A 70 0.53 6.80 -0.85
CA ASP A 70 1.97 6.48 -0.84
C ASP A 70 2.19 5.02 -1.22
N ILE A 71 1.31 4.11 -0.75
CA ILE A 71 1.34 2.69 -1.12
C ILE A 71 1.08 2.53 -2.62
N ASP A 72 0.04 3.16 -3.15
CA ASP A 72 -0.31 3.09 -4.58
C ASP A 72 0.82 3.68 -5.45
N GLU A 73 1.46 4.77 -5.02
CA GLU A 73 2.59 5.39 -5.72
C GLU A 73 3.84 4.51 -5.71
N GLN A 74 4.13 3.84 -4.60
CA GLN A 74 5.24 2.89 -4.53
C GLN A 74 5.02 1.69 -5.47
N ILE A 75 3.79 1.14 -5.51
CA ILE A 75 3.44 0.08 -6.45
C ILE A 75 3.63 0.58 -7.89
N LYS A 76 3.13 1.75 -8.19
CA LYS A 76 3.27 2.34 -9.52
C LYS A 76 4.74 2.47 -9.93
N LYS A 77 5.61 2.97 -9.06
CA LYS A 77 7.06 3.06 -9.32
C LYS A 77 7.71 1.71 -9.61
N GLU A 78 7.29 0.65 -8.93
CA GLU A 78 7.85 -0.70 -9.14
C GLU A 78 7.28 -1.40 -10.38
N THR A 79 6.10 -0.99 -10.84
CA THR A 79 5.42 -1.60 -11.99
C THR A 79 5.55 -0.80 -13.27
N ASP A 80 5.69 0.55 -13.18
CA ASP A 80 5.86 1.42 -14.33
C ASP A 80 7.13 1.04 -15.10
N GLY A 81 6.95 0.84 -16.39
CA GLY A 81 8.05 0.47 -17.27
C GLY A 81 8.54 -0.99 -17.14
N TYR A 82 7.90 -1.82 -16.30
CA TYR A 82 8.33 -3.21 -16.11
C TYR A 82 8.40 -4.01 -17.42
N LEU A 83 7.37 -3.90 -18.26
CA LEU A 83 7.35 -4.56 -19.57
C LEU A 83 8.54 -4.11 -20.43
N ARG A 84 8.74 -2.80 -20.56
CA ARG A 84 9.81 -2.23 -21.39
C ARG A 84 11.19 -2.66 -20.90
N LYS A 85 11.39 -2.59 -19.57
CA LYS A 85 12.63 -3.04 -18.94
C LYS A 85 12.91 -4.52 -19.23
N LYS A 86 11.88 -5.38 -19.20
CA LYS A 86 12.05 -6.81 -19.50
C LYS A 86 12.29 -7.09 -20.98
N ILE A 87 11.68 -6.34 -21.88
CA ILE A 87 12.00 -6.42 -23.32
C ILE A 87 13.46 -6.04 -23.57
N ASP A 88 13.96 -4.98 -22.92
CA ASP A 88 15.37 -4.56 -22.99
C ASP A 88 16.32 -5.63 -22.42
N GLU A 89 16.04 -6.13 -21.19
CA GLU A 89 16.88 -7.12 -20.50
C GLU A 89 16.99 -8.45 -21.25
N LEU A 90 15.92 -8.87 -21.91
CA LEU A 90 15.87 -10.13 -22.65
C LEU A 90 16.20 -9.97 -24.14
N ASP A 91 16.55 -8.76 -24.57
CA ASP A 91 16.87 -8.43 -25.98
C ASP A 91 15.81 -8.91 -26.98
N LEU A 92 14.54 -8.71 -26.64
CA LEU A 92 13.43 -9.24 -27.42
C LEU A 92 13.01 -8.36 -28.60
N TYR A 93 13.54 -7.16 -28.78
CA TYR A 93 13.10 -6.23 -29.84
C TYR A 93 13.14 -6.83 -31.26
N GLY A 94 14.18 -7.60 -31.55
CA GLY A 94 14.32 -8.22 -32.88
C GLY A 94 13.37 -9.40 -33.14
N VAL A 95 12.79 -9.95 -32.09
CA VAL A 95 11.93 -11.15 -32.15
C VAL A 95 10.47 -10.91 -31.79
N LEU A 96 10.09 -9.67 -31.40
CA LEU A 96 8.70 -9.32 -31.15
C LEU A 96 7.82 -9.61 -32.36
N SER A 97 6.61 -10.11 -32.10
CA SER A 97 5.61 -10.27 -33.15
C SER A 97 5.03 -8.90 -33.50
N PRO A 98 5.04 -8.48 -34.77
CA PRO A 98 4.54 -7.17 -35.17
C PRO A 98 3.00 -7.05 -35.05
N ASN A 99 2.30 -8.18 -34.97
CA ASN A 99 0.84 -8.25 -34.98
C ASN A 99 0.24 -8.65 -33.63
N ALA A 100 1.04 -8.76 -32.57
CA ALA A 100 0.57 -9.17 -31.27
C ALA A 100 0.99 -8.19 -30.18
N ASP A 101 0.00 -7.72 -29.43
CA ASP A 101 0.22 -6.85 -28.28
C ASP A 101 0.72 -7.64 -27.08
N SER A 102 1.67 -7.08 -26.35
CA SER A 102 2.08 -7.61 -25.05
C SER A 102 1.08 -7.19 -24.00
N VAL A 103 0.74 -8.12 -23.11
CA VAL A 103 -0.25 -7.89 -22.05
C VAL A 103 0.45 -7.81 -20.71
N VAL A 104 0.11 -6.80 -19.91
CA VAL A 104 0.57 -6.66 -18.52
C VAL A 104 -0.62 -6.79 -17.58
N VAL A 105 -0.48 -7.68 -16.60
CA VAL A 105 -1.47 -7.89 -15.53
C VAL A 105 -0.78 -7.66 -14.21
N SER A 106 -1.43 -6.93 -13.32
CA SER A 106 -0.87 -6.69 -11.98
C SER A 106 -1.96 -6.69 -10.92
N GLY A 107 -1.60 -7.06 -9.70
CA GLY A 107 -2.56 -7.12 -8.60
C GLY A 107 -1.92 -7.48 -7.25
N TYR A 108 -2.71 -7.29 -6.20
CA TYR A 108 -2.34 -7.70 -4.86
C TYR A 108 -2.46 -9.22 -4.70
N ILE A 109 -1.56 -9.79 -3.89
CA ILE A 109 -1.60 -11.20 -3.48
C ILE A 109 -2.14 -11.25 -2.06
N PHE A 110 -3.27 -11.93 -1.87
CA PHE A 110 -3.97 -11.97 -0.58
C PHE A 110 -3.77 -13.29 0.17
N ASP A 111 -3.35 -14.32 -0.50
CA ASP A 111 -3.28 -15.71 -0.04
C ASP A 111 -1.86 -16.22 0.24
N SER A 112 -0.87 -15.33 0.23
CA SER A 112 0.50 -15.72 0.58
C SER A 112 0.70 -15.79 2.11
N ASP A 113 1.53 -16.73 2.54
CA ASP A 113 1.88 -16.88 3.94
C ASP A 113 2.55 -15.62 4.49
N GLY A 114 1.89 -14.98 5.46
CA GLY A 114 2.38 -13.76 6.09
C GLY A 114 1.96 -12.46 5.39
N ALA A 115 1.16 -12.50 4.34
CA ALA A 115 0.60 -11.30 3.72
C ALA A 115 -0.25 -10.52 4.72
N LEU A 116 0.08 -9.26 4.92
CA LEU A 116 -0.70 -8.34 5.72
C LEU A 116 -1.74 -7.68 4.83
N VAL A 117 -3.01 -7.76 5.23
CA VAL A 117 -4.12 -7.21 4.45
C VAL A 117 -4.77 -6.07 5.22
N ARG A 118 -5.05 -4.96 4.51
CA ARG A 118 -5.70 -3.80 5.09
C ARG A 118 -6.72 -3.19 4.13
N ARG A 119 -7.84 -2.73 4.70
CA ARG A 119 -8.76 -1.84 4.00
C ARG A 119 -8.35 -0.39 4.22
N GLY A 120 -8.09 0.33 3.14
CA GLY A 120 -7.75 1.75 3.16
C GLY A 120 -8.96 2.63 3.52
N LEU A 121 -8.69 3.92 3.71
CA LEU A 121 -9.74 4.92 3.95
C LEU A 121 -10.61 5.15 2.71
N ASP A 122 -10.05 4.87 1.52
CA ASP A 122 -10.74 4.90 0.23
C ASP A 122 -11.63 3.66 -0.03
N GLY A 123 -11.68 2.72 0.93
CA GLY A 123 -12.46 1.49 0.86
C GLY A 123 -11.78 0.36 0.08
N LYS A 124 -10.67 0.60 -0.60
CA LYS A 124 -9.92 -0.43 -1.33
C LYS A 124 -9.20 -1.36 -0.37
N ILE A 125 -9.16 -2.65 -0.73
CA ILE A 125 -8.39 -3.66 0.01
C ILE A 125 -7.01 -3.75 -0.62
N ARG A 126 -5.97 -3.66 0.21
CA ARG A 126 -4.57 -3.77 -0.17
C ARG A 126 -3.90 -4.89 0.61
N ALA A 127 -2.97 -5.58 -0.03
CA ALA A 127 -2.10 -6.55 0.63
C ALA A 127 -0.64 -6.05 0.62
N SER A 128 0.15 -6.54 1.55
CA SER A 128 1.58 -6.23 1.62
C SER A 128 2.39 -6.85 0.49
N GLU A 129 1.82 -7.76 -0.27
CA GLU A 129 2.45 -8.39 -1.43
C GLU A 129 1.72 -8.03 -2.72
N TYR A 130 2.51 -7.77 -3.75
CA TYR A 130 2.04 -7.36 -5.06
C TYR A 130 2.76 -8.13 -6.17
N SER A 131 2.06 -8.45 -7.23
CA SER A 131 2.62 -9.13 -8.39
C SER A 131 2.31 -8.35 -9.66
N VAL A 132 3.29 -8.31 -10.55
CA VAL A 132 3.13 -7.87 -11.93
C VAL A 132 3.61 -8.98 -12.84
N ALA A 133 2.84 -9.32 -13.84
CA ALA A 133 3.18 -10.28 -14.87
C ALA A 133 3.00 -9.66 -16.25
N ALA A 134 3.91 -9.97 -17.16
CA ALA A 134 3.80 -9.58 -18.55
C ALA A 134 3.91 -10.80 -19.45
N VAL A 135 3.06 -10.86 -20.46
CA VAL A 135 3.11 -11.86 -21.52
C VAL A 135 3.58 -11.13 -22.78
N ILE A 136 4.73 -11.52 -23.28
CA ILE A 136 5.38 -10.92 -24.45
C ILE A 136 5.30 -11.94 -25.58
N VAL A 137 4.64 -11.57 -26.67
CA VAL A 137 4.47 -12.45 -27.82
C VAL A 137 5.61 -12.20 -28.80
N THR A 138 6.32 -13.26 -29.14
CA THR A 138 7.43 -13.24 -30.10
C THR A 138 7.04 -13.98 -31.38
N LYS A 139 7.85 -13.89 -32.41
CA LYS A 139 7.65 -14.63 -33.67
C LYS A 139 7.72 -16.15 -33.52
N LYS A 140 8.42 -16.64 -32.49
CA LYS A 140 8.67 -18.07 -32.26
C LYS A 140 7.89 -18.67 -31.07
N GLY A 141 7.27 -17.81 -30.25
CA GLY A 141 6.62 -18.27 -29.04
C GLY A 141 6.09 -17.12 -28.20
N MET A 142 5.97 -17.36 -26.90
CA MET A 142 5.66 -16.34 -25.92
C MET A 142 6.60 -16.43 -24.72
N VAL A 143 6.96 -15.28 -24.17
CA VAL A 143 7.73 -15.16 -22.95
C VAL A 143 6.83 -14.57 -21.87
N THR A 144 6.68 -15.29 -20.77
CA THR A 144 5.97 -14.81 -19.59
C THR A 144 6.98 -14.44 -18.52
N VAL A 145 6.92 -13.19 -18.07
CA VAL A 145 7.76 -12.69 -16.99
C VAL A 145 6.85 -12.28 -15.84
N LYS A 146 7.18 -12.71 -14.62
CA LYS A 146 6.43 -12.40 -13.41
C LYS A 146 7.38 -11.86 -12.36
N LYS A 147 7.03 -10.74 -11.75
CA LYS A 147 7.71 -10.16 -10.58
C LYS A 147 6.74 -10.11 -9.42
N THR A 148 7.12 -10.69 -8.30
CA THR A 148 6.42 -10.57 -7.03
C THR A 148 7.31 -9.81 -6.07
N PHE A 149 6.77 -8.84 -5.35
CA PHE A 149 7.51 -8.05 -4.38
C PHE A 149 6.67 -7.71 -3.16
N SER A 150 7.36 -7.54 -2.04
CA SER A 150 6.77 -7.13 -0.78
C SER A 150 6.89 -5.62 -0.59
N LEU A 151 5.87 -5.03 0.00
CA LEU A 151 5.84 -3.61 0.39
C LEU A 151 6.38 -3.39 1.81
N VAL A 152 6.54 -4.45 2.59
CA VAL A 152 6.94 -4.40 4.01
C VAL A 152 8.33 -4.95 4.28
N ASP A 153 8.90 -5.66 3.33
CA ASP A 153 10.27 -6.17 3.39
C ASP A 153 10.93 -6.13 1.99
N ASP A 154 12.22 -6.48 1.93
CA ASP A 154 12.98 -6.46 0.66
C ASP A 154 12.86 -7.76 -0.15
N LYS A 155 11.81 -8.55 0.07
CA LYS A 155 11.58 -9.77 -0.69
C LYS A 155 11.10 -9.44 -2.09
N LYS A 156 11.83 -9.94 -3.09
CA LYS A 156 11.49 -9.86 -4.51
C LYS A 156 11.79 -11.19 -5.16
N THR A 157 10.85 -11.67 -5.95
CA THR A 157 11.00 -12.89 -6.74
C THR A 157 10.66 -12.57 -8.19
N GLU A 158 11.51 -13.00 -9.10
CA GLU A 158 11.25 -12.88 -10.54
C GLU A 158 11.30 -14.26 -11.17
N GLU A 159 10.33 -14.55 -12.01
CA GLU A 159 10.22 -15.77 -12.79
C GLU A 159 10.10 -15.42 -14.27
N THR A 160 10.83 -16.11 -15.11
CA THR A 160 10.72 -16.02 -16.56
C THR A 160 10.45 -17.41 -17.11
N LYS A 161 9.41 -17.54 -17.93
CA LYS A 161 9.06 -18.79 -18.62
C LYS A 161 8.91 -18.52 -20.10
N GLU A 162 9.53 -19.36 -20.91
CA GLU A 162 9.48 -19.27 -22.36
C GLU A 162 8.70 -20.48 -22.91
N PHE A 163 7.77 -20.22 -23.81
CA PHE A 163 6.94 -21.20 -24.48
C PHE A 163 7.13 -21.05 -25.98
N LEU A 164 7.70 -22.04 -26.62
CA LEU A 164 7.86 -22.06 -28.08
C LEU A 164 6.58 -22.55 -28.74
N PHE A 165 6.21 -21.95 -29.86
CA PHE A 165 5.15 -22.49 -30.69
C PHE A 165 5.63 -23.79 -31.34
N ALA A 166 4.78 -24.78 -31.42
CA ALA A 166 5.11 -26.00 -32.17
C ALA A 166 5.30 -25.60 -33.66
N GLU A 167 6.44 -25.96 -34.23
CA GLU A 167 6.61 -25.88 -35.67
C GLU A 167 5.60 -26.88 -36.28
N THR A 168 4.59 -26.36 -36.95
CA THR A 168 3.71 -27.15 -37.81
C THR A 168 4.39 -27.26 -39.16
N ASP A 169 4.98 -28.42 -39.40
CA ASP A 169 5.48 -28.81 -40.76
C ASP A 169 4.34 -28.83 -41.77
#